data_4b6ffcff23b0660bf17b8cc6d5b25751
#
_entry.id   4b6ffcff23b0660bf17b8cc6d5b25751
#
_cell.length_a   1.000
_cell.length_b   1.000
_cell.length_c   1.000
_cell.angle_alpha   90.00
_cell.angle_beta   90.00
_cell.angle_gamma   90.00
#
_symmetry.space_group_name_H-M   'P 1'
#
loop_
_entity.id
_entity.type
_entity.pdbx_description
1 polymer ?
#
loop_
_entity_poly.entity_id
_entity_poly.type
_entity_poly.pdbx_seq_one_letter_code
_entity_poly.pdbx_strand_id
1 'polypeptide(L)'
;MASTGIAKLWKPVINVADLDAGERFWSAVSGLSPQRRHGQFSVLDAQDAADRDQWILLQLVPAGQVSVNSGTHLDFRVDDVVAAAQAIVEIGGVVIKPPDTYVVDGEAMLEWAVMQDPFGNEFCIIRWPLGGT
;
A
#
# COMPACT_ATOMS: atom_id res chain seq x y z
N MET A 1 14.18 -3.60 -24.02
CA MET A 1 13.58 -2.56 -23.17
C MET A 1 12.38 -3.11 -22.44
N ALA A 2 12.35 -2.93 -21.15
CA ALA A 2 11.21 -3.38 -20.36
C ALA A 2 9.97 -2.54 -20.68
N SER A 3 8.82 -3.19 -20.81
CA SER A 3 7.57 -2.47 -20.95
C SER A 3 7.22 -1.83 -19.62
N THR A 4 6.60 -0.66 -19.68
CA THR A 4 6.08 -0.03 -18.50
C THR A 4 4.66 -0.50 -18.26
N GLY A 5 4.37 -0.95 -17.04
CA GLY A 5 3.01 -1.29 -16.67
C GLY A 5 2.19 -0.04 -16.39
N ILE A 6 0.90 -0.25 -16.14
CA ILE A 6 -0.01 0.82 -15.74
C ILE A 6 0.45 1.43 -14.42
N ALA A 7 1.01 0.60 -13.53
CA ALA A 7 1.42 0.99 -12.20
C ALA A 7 2.73 0.30 -11.85
N LYS A 8 3.46 0.90 -10.91
CA LYS A 8 4.72 0.35 -10.41
C LYS A 8 4.47 -0.28 -9.05
N LEU A 9 4.88 -1.53 -8.88
CA LEU A 9 4.78 -2.19 -7.57
C LEU A 9 5.55 -1.39 -6.54
N TRP A 10 4.90 -1.07 -5.44
CA TRP A 10 5.49 -0.26 -4.38
C TRP A 10 5.85 -1.12 -3.16
N LYS A 11 4.85 -1.75 -2.53
CA LYS A 11 5.09 -2.50 -1.31
C LYS A 11 3.93 -3.41 -0.99
N PRO A 12 4.16 -4.50 -0.26
CA PRO A 12 3.08 -5.24 0.38
C PRO A 12 2.58 -4.51 1.62
N VAL A 13 1.30 -4.68 1.90
CA VAL A 13 0.65 -4.13 3.09
C VAL A 13 0.07 -5.29 3.88
N ILE A 14 0.36 -5.34 5.18
CA ILE A 14 -0.09 -6.43 6.06
C ILE A 14 -0.98 -5.85 7.16
N ASN A 15 -2.17 -6.41 7.30
CA ASN A 15 -3.09 -6.01 8.37
C ASN A 15 -2.64 -6.56 9.70
N VAL A 16 -2.63 -5.72 10.73
CA VAL A 16 -2.33 -6.11 12.11
C VAL A 16 -3.33 -5.46 13.05
N ALA A 17 -3.63 -6.11 14.16
CA ALA A 17 -4.52 -5.56 15.17
C ALA A 17 -3.80 -4.75 16.24
N ASP A 18 -2.47 -4.76 16.23
CA ASP A 18 -1.62 -4.07 17.20
C ASP A 18 -0.30 -3.75 16.50
N LEU A 19 0.02 -2.46 16.37
CA LEU A 19 1.24 -2.06 15.67
C LEU A 19 2.50 -2.51 16.39
N ASP A 20 2.55 -2.43 17.72
CA ASP A 20 3.74 -2.87 18.47
C ASP A 20 4.02 -4.36 18.25
N ALA A 21 2.99 -5.18 18.37
CA ALA A 21 3.11 -6.62 18.17
C ALA A 21 3.48 -6.95 16.72
N GLY A 22 2.85 -6.26 15.77
CA GLY A 22 3.15 -6.44 14.35
C GLY A 22 4.58 -6.08 14.00
N GLU A 23 5.05 -4.97 14.53
CA GLU A 23 6.44 -4.54 14.34
C GLU A 23 7.42 -5.57 14.88
N ARG A 24 7.19 -6.06 16.10
CA ARG A 24 8.07 -7.07 16.70
C ARG A 24 8.12 -8.34 15.85
N PHE A 25 6.97 -8.84 15.45
CA PHE A 25 6.89 -10.08 14.69
C PHE A 25 7.54 -9.95 13.31
N TRP A 26 7.10 -8.96 12.55
CA TRP A 26 7.55 -8.83 11.16
C TRP A 26 9.00 -8.35 11.04
N SER A 27 9.49 -7.57 12.02
CA SER A 27 10.91 -7.23 12.07
C SER A 27 11.76 -8.47 12.33
N ALA A 28 11.32 -9.36 13.22
CA ALA A 28 12.05 -10.58 13.51
C ALA A 28 12.10 -11.52 12.30
N VAL A 29 11.00 -11.61 11.55
CA VAL A 29 10.92 -12.47 10.38
C VAL A 29 11.74 -11.91 9.22
N SER A 30 11.64 -10.61 8.96
CA SER A 30 12.16 -10.02 7.73
C SER A 30 13.55 -9.40 7.88
N GLY A 31 13.93 -9.04 9.10
CA GLY A 31 15.14 -8.23 9.32
C GLY A 31 14.93 -6.74 9.04
N LEU A 32 13.74 -6.35 8.61
CA LEU A 32 13.41 -4.93 8.42
C LEU A 32 13.16 -4.29 9.77
N SER A 33 13.35 -2.98 9.87
CA SER A 33 13.22 -2.25 11.13
C SER A 33 12.10 -1.23 11.06
N PRO A 34 11.33 -1.04 12.16
CA PRO A 34 10.34 0.03 12.20
C PRO A 34 11.03 1.39 12.08
N GLN A 35 10.61 2.18 11.10
CA GLN A 35 11.22 3.48 10.85
C GLN A 35 10.34 4.62 11.30
N ARG A 36 9.04 4.54 11.02
CA ARG A 36 8.12 5.61 11.37
C ARG A 36 6.67 5.12 11.29
N ARG A 37 5.81 5.86 11.95
CA ARG A 37 4.37 5.61 11.89
C ARG A 37 3.66 6.83 11.30
N HIS A 38 2.60 6.56 10.52
CA HIS A 38 1.71 7.57 9.96
C HIS A 38 0.29 7.15 10.28
N GLY A 39 -0.31 7.73 11.34
CA GLY A 39 -1.64 7.34 11.76
C GLY A 39 -1.70 5.85 12.08
N GLN A 40 -2.50 5.11 11.32
CA GLN A 40 -2.69 3.66 11.51
C GLN A 40 -1.63 2.82 10.83
N PHE A 41 -0.62 3.43 10.23
CA PHE A 41 0.39 2.70 9.45
C PHE A 41 1.75 2.73 10.13
N SER A 42 2.49 1.63 10.01
CA SER A 42 3.89 1.55 10.42
C SER A 42 4.74 1.10 9.24
N VAL A 43 5.83 1.82 9.00
CA VAL A 43 6.77 1.51 7.92
C VAL A 43 7.92 0.70 8.47
N LEU A 44 8.11 -0.50 7.92
CA LEU A 44 9.28 -1.34 8.20
C LEU A 44 10.19 -1.30 6.98
N ASP A 45 11.43 -0.88 7.16
CA ASP A 45 12.35 -0.64 6.06
C ASP A 45 13.69 -1.31 6.34
N ALA A 46 14.48 -1.48 5.28
CA ALA A 46 15.82 -2.03 5.41
C ALA A 46 16.77 -0.96 5.93
N GLN A 47 17.63 -1.35 6.88
CA GLN A 47 18.70 -0.49 7.36
C GLN A 47 19.91 -0.53 6.44
N ASP A 48 20.10 -1.66 5.76
CA ASP A 48 21.22 -1.86 4.84
C ASP A 48 20.86 -1.28 3.48
N ALA A 49 21.73 -0.43 2.94
CA ALA A 49 21.53 0.17 1.63
C ALA A 49 21.36 -0.87 0.52
N ALA A 50 21.95 -2.06 0.68
CA ALA A 50 21.84 -3.14 -0.31
C ALA A 50 20.42 -3.66 -0.44
N ASP A 51 19.62 -3.58 0.64
CA ASP A 51 18.26 -4.09 0.67
C ASP A 51 17.21 -2.98 0.68
N ARG A 52 17.58 -1.81 0.21
CA ARG A 52 16.75 -0.60 0.30
C ARG A 52 15.40 -0.72 -0.43
N ASP A 53 15.29 -1.64 -1.39
CA ASP A 53 14.05 -1.89 -2.11
C ASP A 53 13.07 -2.76 -1.34
N GLN A 54 13.50 -3.35 -0.23
CA GLN A 54 12.66 -4.21 0.58
C GLN A 54 12.02 -3.41 1.70
N TRP A 55 10.70 -3.38 1.74
CA TRP A 55 10.00 -2.79 2.86
C TRP A 55 8.55 -3.27 2.91
N ILE A 56 7.97 -3.15 4.09
CA ILE A 56 6.62 -3.61 4.39
C ILE A 56 5.87 -2.49 5.07
N LEU A 57 4.62 -2.31 4.72
CA LEU A 57 3.72 -1.42 5.44
C LEU A 57 2.79 -2.26 6.31
N LEU A 58 2.75 -1.98 7.60
CA LEU A 58 1.76 -2.56 8.50
C LEU A 58 0.58 -1.61 8.59
N GLN A 59 -0.62 -2.15 8.50
CA GLN A 59 -1.85 -1.37 8.63
C GLN A 59 -2.63 -1.85 9.85
N LEU A 60 -2.85 -0.95 10.80
CA LEU A 60 -3.66 -1.24 11.98
C LEU A 60 -5.13 -1.31 11.58
N VAL A 61 -5.76 -2.44 11.88
CA VAL A 61 -7.18 -2.65 11.62
C VAL A 61 -7.83 -3.27 12.86
N PRO A 62 -9.17 -3.18 13.01
CA PRO A 62 -9.85 -3.90 14.08
C PRO A 62 -9.57 -5.40 14.00
N ALA A 63 -9.48 -6.07 15.17
CA ALA A 63 -9.10 -7.48 15.23
C ALA A 63 -9.98 -8.37 14.34
N GLY A 64 -11.26 -8.07 14.22
CA GLY A 64 -12.18 -8.85 13.39
C GLY A 64 -11.96 -8.67 11.89
N GLN A 65 -11.09 -7.74 11.48
CA GLN A 65 -10.83 -7.46 10.06
C GLN A 65 -9.41 -7.80 9.62
N VAL A 66 -8.60 -8.40 10.50
CA VAL A 66 -7.22 -8.71 10.17
C VAL A 66 -7.10 -9.61 8.95
N SER A 67 -7.97 -10.60 8.82
CA SER A 67 -7.89 -11.60 7.73
C SER A 67 -8.72 -11.23 6.49
N VAL A 68 -9.25 -10.01 6.42
CA VAL A 68 -9.92 -9.54 5.20
C VAL A 68 -8.89 -9.54 4.07
N ASN A 69 -9.26 -10.11 2.91
CA ASN A 69 -8.37 -10.28 1.75
C ASN A 69 -7.08 -11.01 2.14
N SER A 70 -7.21 -12.06 2.94
CA SER A 70 -6.08 -12.86 3.45
C SER A 70 -5.11 -12.06 4.33
N GLY A 71 -5.52 -10.87 4.76
CA GLY A 71 -4.72 -10.02 5.64
C GLY A 71 -3.62 -9.24 4.95
N THR A 72 -3.47 -9.37 3.63
CA THR A 72 -2.44 -8.66 2.86
C THR A 72 -2.99 -8.13 1.56
N HIS A 73 -2.39 -7.05 1.08
CA HIS A 73 -2.65 -6.58 -0.27
C HIS A 73 -1.40 -5.88 -0.81
N LEU A 74 -1.36 -5.61 -2.11
CA LEU A 74 -0.26 -4.92 -2.75
C LEU A 74 -0.63 -3.47 -3.00
N ASP A 75 0.33 -2.57 -2.81
CA ASP A 75 0.21 -1.17 -3.22
C ASP A 75 1.05 -0.94 -4.47
N PHE A 76 0.49 -0.19 -5.41
CA PHE A 76 1.17 0.23 -6.63
C PHE A 76 1.19 1.75 -6.71
N ARG A 77 2.26 2.31 -7.26
CA ARG A 77 2.36 3.75 -7.50
C ARG A 77 1.95 4.07 -8.92
N VAL A 78 1.21 5.18 -9.07
CA VAL A 78 0.77 5.69 -10.37
C VAL A 78 0.98 7.20 -10.38
N ASP A 79 1.03 7.77 -11.57
CA ASP A 79 1.13 9.22 -11.74
C ASP A 79 -0.24 9.90 -11.76
N ASP A 80 -1.29 9.15 -12.12
CA ASP A 80 -2.65 9.66 -12.24
C ASP A 80 -3.60 8.53 -11.84
N VAL A 81 -4.24 8.67 -10.68
CA VAL A 81 -5.08 7.60 -10.12
C VAL A 81 -6.31 7.35 -11.00
N VAL A 82 -6.94 8.41 -11.51
CA VAL A 82 -8.14 8.28 -12.34
C VAL A 82 -7.81 7.58 -13.65
N ALA A 83 -6.74 8.01 -14.32
CA ALA A 83 -6.33 7.39 -15.58
C ALA A 83 -5.90 5.94 -15.40
N ALA A 84 -5.18 5.64 -14.32
CA ALA A 84 -4.77 4.27 -14.01
C ALA A 84 -5.98 3.37 -13.74
N ALA A 85 -6.95 3.87 -12.97
CA ALA A 85 -8.17 3.11 -12.71
C ALA A 85 -8.92 2.77 -14.00
N GLN A 86 -9.03 3.73 -14.92
CA GLN A 86 -9.68 3.51 -16.21
C GLN A 86 -8.93 2.46 -17.03
N ALA A 87 -7.61 2.55 -17.08
CA ALA A 87 -6.80 1.59 -17.82
C ALA A 87 -6.93 0.17 -17.25
N ILE A 88 -6.98 0.05 -15.92
CA ILE A 88 -7.15 -1.25 -15.25
C ILE A 88 -8.53 -1.83 -15.56
N VAL A 89 -9.58 -1.00 -15.58
CA VAL A 89 -10.93 -1.48 -15.95
C VAL A 89 -10.95 -2.00 -17.38
N GLU A 90 -10.24 -1.34 -18.29
CA GLU A 90 -10.19 -1.76 -19.68
C GLU A 90 -9.56 -3.14 -19.87
N ILE A 91 -8.71 -3.56 -18.96
CA ILE A 91 -8.09 -4.90 -19.05
C ILE A 91 -8.76 -5.93 -18.12
N GLY A 92 -9.92 -5.60 -17.56
CA GLY A 92 -10.73 -6.56 -16.82
C GLY A 92 -10.78 -6.34 -15.32
N GLY A 93 -10.17 -5.27 -14.81
CA GLY A 93 -10.23 -4.94 -13.39
C GLY A 93 -11.55 -4.25 -13.02
N VAL A 94 -11.76 -4.10 -11.72
CA VAL A 94 -12.96 -3.47 -11.16
C VAL A 94 -12.54 -2.43 -10.14
N VAL A 95 -13.24 -1.29 -10.12
CA VAL A 95 -13.06 -0.28 -9.07
C VAL A 95 -13.87 -0.71 -7.86
N ILE A 96 -13.20 -0.94 -6.72
CA ILE A 96 -13.87 -1.25 -5.44
C ILE A 96 -14.13 0.03 -4.67
N LYS A 97 -13.12 0.92 -4.62
CA LYS A 97 -13.26 2.24 -4.00
C LYS A 97 -12.73 3.28 -4.98
N PRO A 98 -13.57 4.26 -5.39
CA PRO A 98 -13.14 5.32 -6.30
C PRO A 98 -12.01 6.15 -5.72
N PRO A 99 -11.29 6.90 -6.57
CA PRO A 99 -10.22 7.79 -6.10
C PRO A 99 -10.67 8.72 -4.99
N ASP A 100 -9.85 8.84 -3.97
CA ASP A 100 -10.08 9.69 -2.81
C ASP A 100 -8.74 10.18 -2.28
N THR A 101 -8.78 11.19 -1.41
CA THR A 101 -7.57 11.76 -0.83
C THR A 101 -7.42 11.31 0.62
N TYR A 102 -6.23 10.84 0.96
CA TYR A 102 -5.91 10.50 2.34
C TYR A 102 -5.31 11.72 3.03
N VAL A 103 -5.94 12.14 4.12
CA VAL A 103 -5.57 13.36 4.85
C VAL A 103 -5.04 12.98 6.23
N VAL A 104 -3.88 13.52 6.61
CA VAL A 104 -3.30 13.36 7.94
C VAL A 104 -3.02 14.75 8.48
N ASP A 105 -3.53 15.03 9.68
CA ASP A 105 -3.35 16.32 10.36
C ASP A 105 -3.75 17.52 9.48
N GLY A 106 -4.84 17.36 8.71
CA GLY A 106 -5.35 18.42 7.85
C GLY A 106 -4.61 18.57 6.52
N GLU A 107 -3.58 17.76 6.26
CA GLU A 107 -2.83 17.84 5.02
C GLU A 107 -3.11 16.63 4.14
N ALA A 108 -3.32 16.90 2.84
CA ALA A 108 -3.50 15.84 1.86
C ALA A 108 -2.15 15.16 1.61
N MET A 109 -2.09 13.86 1.93
CA MET A 109 -0.86 13.08 1.81
C MET A 109 -0.76 12.38 0.46
N LEU A 110 -1.84 11.77 0.03
CA LEU A 110 -1.85 10.99 -1.18
C LEU A 110 -3.27 10.89 -1.75
N GLU A 111 -3.35 10.53 -3.00
CA GLU A 111 -4.59 10.12 -3.66
C GLU A 111 -4.52 8.62 -3.90
N TRP A 112 -5.62 7.91 -3.71
CA TRP A 112 -5.64 6.46 -3.81
C TRP A 112 -6.98 5.92 -4.24
N ALA A 113 -6.97 4.71 -4.76
CA ALA A 113 -8.18 3.96 -5.09
C ALA A 113 -7.92 2.48 -4.80
N VAL A 114 -8.99 1.75 -4.54
CA VAL A 114 -8.92 0.30 -4.37
C VAL A 114 -9.48 -0.35 -5.62
N MET A 115 -8.70 -1.24 -6.19
CA MET A 115 -9.02 -1.98 -7.40
C MET A 115 -9.12 -3.47 -7.07
N GLN A 116 -9.65 -4.24 -8.00
CA GLN A 116 -9.75 -5.69 -7.87
C GLN A 116 -9.41 -6.31 -9.22
N ASP A 117 -8.65 -7.42 -9.20
CA ASP A 117 -8.36 -8.16 -10.41
C ASP A 117 -9.57 -9.03 -10.81
N PRO A 118 -9.54 -9.74 -11.97
CA PRO A 118 -10.66 -10.55 -12.40
C PRO A 118 -11.00 -11.72 -11.47
N PHE A 119 -10.14 -12.04 -10.51
CA PHE A 119 -10.31 -13.17 -9.60
C PHE A 119 -10.68 -12.74 -8.19
N GLY A 120 -10.91 -11.44 -7.97
CA GLY A 120 -11.33 -10.93 -6.66
C GLY A 120 -10.19 -10.47 -5.76
N ASN A 121 -8.95 -10.43 -6.24
CA ASN A 121 -7.83 -9.96 -5.43
C ASN A 121 -7.78 -8.43 -5.45
N GLU A 122 -7.83 -7.83 -4.25
CA GLU A 122 -7.79 -6.37 -4.12
C GLU A 122 -6.35 -5.86 -4.08
N PHE A 123 -6.15 -4.69 -4.66
CA PHE A 123 -4.89 -3.96 -4.61
C PHE A 123 -5.18 -2.47 -4.66
N CYS A 124 -4.22 -1.67 -4.20
CA CYS A 124 -4.36 -0.22 -4.20
C CYS A 124 -3.48 0.40 -5.25
N ILE A 125 -3.96 1.49 -5.86
CA ILE A 125 -3.16 2.36 -6.72
C ILE A 125 -3.08 3.71 -6.03
N ILE A 126 -1.88 4.28 -5.98
CA ILE A 126 -1.59 5.42 -5.12
C ILE A 126 -0.68 6.41 -5.85
N ARG A 127 -1.08 7.67 -5.79
CA ARG A 127 -0.22 8.79 -6.18
C ARG A 127 0.32 9.45 -4.93
N TRP A 128 1.62 9.39 -4.76
CA TRP A 128 2.31 9.96 -3.60
C TRP A 128 3.70 10.44 -4.02
N PRO A 129 4.18 11.57 -3.49
CA PRO A 129 3.46 12.51 -2.61
C PRO A 129 2.55 13.43 -3.41
N LEU A 130 1.50 13.94 -2.74
CA LEU A 130 0.75 15.06 -3.27
C LEU A 130 1.51 16.35 -2.96
N GLY A 131 1.25 17.41 -3.73
CA GLY A 131 1.94 18.66 -3.54
C GLY A 131 3.22 18.78 -4.37
N GLY A 132 3.52 17.79 -5.17
CA GLY A 132 4.44 17.96 -6.30
C GLY A 132 5.91 18.02 -5.99
N THR A 133 6.37 17.55 -4.87
CA THR A 133 7.82 17.55 -4.65
C THR A 133 8.31 16.18 -4.30
#